data_da2589a657b6e11b160e396f9e758d0e
#
_entry.id   da2589a657b6e11b160e396f9e758d0e
#
_cell.length_a   1.000
_cell.length_b   1.000
_cell.length_c   1.000
_cell.angle_alpha   90.00
_cell.angle_beta   90.00
_cell.angle_gamma   90.00
#
_symmetry.space_group_name_H-M   'P 1'
#
loop_
_entity.id
_entity.type
_entity.pdbx_description
1 polymer ?
#
loop_
_entity_poly.entity_id
_entity_poly.type
_entity_poly.pdbx_seq_one_letter_code
_entity_poly.pdbx_strand_id
1 'polypeptide(L)'
;MTSQQGAVQRLIELGFSQYEAQAYVGLLGREPLTGYALANVTGIPQPKVYETLRRLTGRGVVAAVEGEPARFVAVPAEQLLADLEGSFRARLAGAQRELADVTQAPGTSGYRVLRAFTSWAEIEEQTVAVIDGSSRHVYVSVNCPDPEGIAAALARADDRGVVCDVLHFGEPIVELRHGRTIGHDSIRGVVYRRHQARHVAVVGDSADVVWAVAEDGADWQSVAGRDRLLAALAKGYIRHDFYVQQIWNEFPDVLTERWGPGMQQLVTEMSAPPARPARPARTGSARRTATRGRQRGRSA
;
A
#
# COMPACT_ATOMS: atom_id res chain seq x y z
N MET A 1 26.55 1.53 -22.65
CA MET A 1 26.74 0.09 -22.34
C MET A 1 26.30 -0.70 -23.55
N THR A 2 27.12 -1.66 -24.04
CA THR A 2 26.72 -2.53 -25.15
C THR A 2 25.54 -3.41 -24.71
N SER A 3 24.67 -3.82 -25.65
CA SER A 3 23.50 -4.71 -25.37
C SER A 3 23.92 -5.99 -24.63
N GLN A 4 25.11 -6.53 -24.91
CA GLN A 4 25.62 -7.71 -24.21
C GLN A 4 25.98 -7.46 -22.73
N GLN A 5 26.57 -6.31 -22.42
CA GLN A 5 26.90 -5.96 -21.03
C GLN A 5 25.62 -5.79 -20.17
N GLY A 6 24.56 -5.21 -20.76
CA GLY A 6 23.26 -5.11 -20.11
C GLY A 6 22.66 -6.49 -19.82
N ALA A 7 22.71 -7.42 -20.80
CA ALA A 7 22.20 -8.78 -20.63
C ALA A 7 22.96 -9.56 -19.52
N VAL A 8 24.29 -9.43 -19.49
CA VAL A 8 25.11 -10.03 -18.42
C VAL A 8 24.69 -9.51 -17.04
N GLN A 9 24.51 -8.20 -16.90
CA GLN A 9 24.11 -7.61 -15.63
C GLN A 9 22.74 -8.12 -15.16
N ARG A 10 21.76 -8.21 -16.06
CA ARG A 10 20.43 -8.77 -15.74
C ARG A 10 20.47 -10.23 -15.29
N LEU A 11 21.33 -11.05 -15.92
CA LEU A 11 21.50 -12.43 -15.50
C LEU A 11 22.15 -12.54 -14.12
N ILE A 12 23.07 -11.63 -13.77
CA ILE A 12 23.66 -11.57 -12.42
C ILE A 12 22.58 -11.26 -11.39
N GLU A 13 21.67 -10.33 -11.67
CA GLU A 13 20.53 -10.01 -10.81
C GLU A 13 19.59 -11.23 -10.63
N LEU A 14 19.52 -12.13 -11.62
CA LEU A 14 18.79 -13.39 -11.54
C LEU A 14 19.56 -14.54 -10.86
N GLY A 15 20.73 -14.24 -10.29
CA GLY A 15 21.52 -15.20 -9.47
C GLY A 15 22.56 -16.00 -10.23
N PHE A 16 22.94 -15.58 -11.44
CA PHE A 16 24.11 -16.11 -12.13
C PHE A 16 25.39 -15.46 -11.61
N SER A 17 26.47 -16.23 -11.51
CA SER A 17 27.77 -15.62 -11.32
C SER A 17 28.18 -14.86 -12.58
N GLN A 18 29.16 -13.95 -12.46
CA GLN A 18 29.66 -13.16 -13.58
C GLN A 18 30.12 -14.04 -14.76
N TYR A 19 30.88 -15.10 -14.49
CA TYR A 19 31.34 -16.01 -15.53
C TYR A 19 30.22 -16.84 -16.16
N GLU A 20 29.21 -17.25 -15.36
CA GLU A 20 28.05 -17.96 -15.91
C GLU A 20 27.25 -17.07 -16.86
N ALA A 21 26.99 -15.82 -16.47
CA ALA A 21 26.27 -14.86 -17.29
C ALA A 21 27.05 -14.54 -18.58
N GLN A 22 28.39 -14.30 -18.50
CA GLN A 22 29.25 -14.07 -19.65
C GLN A 22 29.29 -15.27 -20.59
N ALA A 23 29.43 -16.48 -20.07
CA ALA A 23 29.49 -17.71 -20.88
C ALA A 23 28.14 -17.94 -21.59
N TYR A 24 27.01 -17.78 -20.90
CA TYR A 24 25.70 -17.93 -21.52
C TYR A 24 25.47 -16.90 -22.65
N VAL A 25 25.69 -15.60 -22.37
CA VAL A 25 25.58 -14.55 -23.41
C VAL A 25 26.54 -14.75 -24.55
N GLY A 26 27.75 -15.27 -24.30
CA GLY A 26 28.74 -15.61 -25.30
C GLY A 26 28.33 -16.76 -26.20
N LEU A 27 27.48 -17.68 -25.74
CA LEU A 27 26.92 -18.78 -26.53
C LEU A 27 25.59 -18.43 -27.21
N LEU A 28 24.86 -17.47 -26.69
CA LEU A 28 23.49 -17.16 -27.14
C LEU A 28 23.45 -16.69 -28.59
N GLY A 29 22.62 -17.35 -29.42
CA GLY A 29 22.43 -17.02 -30.82
C GLY A 29 23.64 -17.35 -31.72
N ARG A 30 24.51 -18.21 -31.26
CA ARG A 30 25.70 -18.66 -32.03
C ARG A 30 25.65 -20.15 -32.34
N GLU A 31 26.41 -20.54 -33.34
CA GLU A 31 26.73 -21.95 -33.60
C GLU A 31 27.47 -22.56 -32.41
N PRO A 32 27.35 -23.88 -32.17
CA PRO A 32 27.99 -24.55 -31.05
C PRO A 32 29.49 -24.27 -30.97
N LEU A 33 29.96 -23.70 -29.87
CA LEU A 33 31.35 -23.35 -29.61
C LEU A 33 32.06 -24.36 -28.73
N THR A 34 33.35 -24.58 -28.98
CA THR A 34 34.21 -25.29 -28.00
C THR A 34 34.50 -24.40 -26.81
N GLY A 35 34.84 -24.99 -25.66
CA GLY A 35 35.25 -24.21 -24.47
C GLY A 35 36.42 -23.25 -24.78
N TYR A 36 37.36 -23.65 -25.63
CA TYR A 36 38.44 -22.78 -26.07
C TYR A 36 37.95 -21.56 -26.88
N ALA A 37 37.06 -21.79 -27.84
CA ALA A 37 36.48 -20.71 -28.64
C ALA A 37 35.65 -19.75 -27.76
N LEU A 38 34.89 -20.29 -26.79
CA LEU A 38 34.13 -19.49 -25.84
C LEU A 38 35.06 -18.64 -24.96
N ALA A 39 36.17 -19.17 -24.47
CA ALA A 39 37.16 -18.40 -23.72
C ALA A 39 37.65 -17.18 -24.49
N ASN A 40 37.98 -17.37 -25.78
CA ASN A 40 38.44 -16.30 -26.64
C ASN A 40 37.38 -15.23 -26.92
N VAL A 41 36.10 -15.63 -27.04
CA VAL A 41 34.98 -14.70 -27.30
C VAL A 41 34.59 -13.90 -26.05
N THR A 42 34.65 -14.52 -24.88
CA THR A 42 34.15 -13.93 -23.64
C THR A 42 35.23 -13.30 -22.77
N GLY A 43 36.50 -13.63 -23.02
CA GLY A 43 37.62 -13.23 -22.16
C GLY A 43 37.68 -13.97 -20.82
N ILE A 44 36.87 -15.01 -20.64
CA ILE A 44 36.93 -15.86 -19.43
C ILE A 44 38.21 -16.71 -19.47
N PRO A 45 39.00 -16.75 -18.36
CA PRO A 45 40.18 -17.60 -18.32
C PRO A 45 39.89 -19.08 -18.64
N GLN A 46 40.68 -19.74 -19.48
CA GLN A 46 40.42 -21.11 -19.92
C GLN A 46 40.11 -22.10 -18.78
N PRO A 47 40.85 -22.14 -17.65
CA PRO A 47 40.51 -23.04 -16.57
C PRO A 47 39.11 -22.82 -15.99
N LYS A 48 38.64 -21.56 -16.02
CA LYS A 48 37.32 -21.17 -15.50
C LYS A 48 36.18 -21.48 -16.47
N VAL A 49 36.43 -21.42 -17.82
CA VAL A 49 35.39 -21.72 -18.81
C VAL A 49 34.85 -23.15 -18.66
N TYR A 50 35.71 -24.14 -18.50
CA TYR A 50 35.26 -25.54 -18.38
C TYR A 50 34.52 -25.81 -17.07
N GLU A 51 34.92 -25.17 -15.97
CA GLU A 51 34.21 -25.22 -14.71
C GLU A 51 32.82 -24.60 -14.85
N THR A 52 32.76 -23.41 -15.49
CA THR A 52 31.51 -22.68 -15.75
C THR A 52 30.58 -23.47 -16.66
N LEU A 53 31.06 -24.01 -17.75
CA LEU A 53 30.26 -24.82 -18.67
C LEU A 53 29.70 -26.07 -18.00
N ARG A 54 30.47 -26.74 -17.13
CA ARG A 54 29.98 -27.89 -16.38
C ARG A 54 28.82 -27.49 -15.46
N ARG A 55 28.91 -26.34 -14.75
CA ARG A 55 27.84 -25.82 -13.91
C ARG A 55 26.59 -25.47 -14.69
N LEU A 56 26.77 -24.77 -15.84
CA LEU A 56 25.66 -24.38 -16.72
C LEU A 56 24.95 -25.59 -17.33
N THR A 57 25.72 -26.62 -17.74
CA THR A 57 25.17 -27.87 -18.25
C THR A 57 24.40 -28.63 -17.14
N GLY A 58 24.97 -28.69 -15.93
CA GLY A 58 24.28 -29.30 -14.78
C GLY A 58 23.00 -28.58 -14.37
N ARG A 59 22.88 -27.29 -14.69
CA ARG A 59 21.66 -26.48 -14.46
C ARG A 59 20.69 -26.52 -15.68
N GLY A 60 21.04 -27.19 -16.78
CA GLY A 60 20.22 -27.20 -18.00
C GLY A 60 20.19 -25.87 -18.77
N VAL A 61 21.09 -24.95 -18.46
CA VAL A 61 21.20 -23.62 -19.11
C VAL A 61 22.00 -23.68 -20.43
N VAL A 62 22.88 -24.65 -20.53
CA VAL A 62 23.73 -24.93 -21.70
C VAL A 62 23.65 -26.42 -21.99
N ALA A 63 23.57 -26.78 -23.26
CA ALA A 63 23.65 -28.16 -23.72
C ALA A 63 25.02 -28.45 -24.35
N ALA A 64 25.54 -29.64 -24.05
CA ALA A 64 26.71 -30.16 -24.78
C ALA A 64 26.23 -30.87 -26.05
N VAL A 65 26.88 -30.58 -27.19
CA VAL A 65 26.66 -31.24 -28.47
C VAL A 65 27.75 -32.28 -28.63
N GLU A 66 27.38 -33.47 -29.05
CA GLU A 66 28.34 -34.56 -29.31
C GLU A 66 29.38 -34.18 -30.36
N GLY A 67 30.63 -34.52 -30.08
CA GLY A 67 31.79 -34.26 -30.97
C GLY A 67 33.10 -34.19 -30.19
N GLU A 68 34.21 -34.40 -30.90
CA GLU A 68 35.56 -34.20 -30.38
C GLU A 68 36.25 -33.07 -31.16
N PRO A 69 36.55 -31.92 -30.50
CA PRO A 69 36.26 -31.57 -29.10
C PRO A 69 34.78 -31.23 -28.83
N ALA A 70 34.30 -31.46 -27.58
CA ALA A 70 32.94 -31.14 -27.16
C ALA A 70 32.58 -29.69 -27.45
N ARG A 71 31.37 -29.45 -27.95
CA ARG A 71 30.81 -28.14 -28.26
C ARG A 71 29.63 -27.85 -27.37
N PHE A 72 29.35 -26.59 -27.15
CA PHE A 72 28.32 -26.11 -26.23
C PHE A 72 27.40 -25.11 -26.94
N VAL A 73 26.11 -25.16 -26.60
CA VAL A 73 25.09 -24.26 -27.11
C VAL A 73 24.23 -23.76 -25.93
N ALA A 74 23.87 -22.49 -25.96
CA ALA A 74 22.94 -21.94 -24.97
C ALA A 74 21.51 -22.40 -25.24
N VAL A 75 20.79 -22.71 -24.20
CA VAL A 75 19.31 -22.85 -24.25
C VAL A 75 18.72 -21.52 -24.69
N PRO A 76 17.67 -21.49 -25.53
CA PRO A 76 17.02 -20.25 -25.95
C PRO A 76 16.61 -19.37 -24.74
N ALA A 77 16.74 -18.05 -24.89
CA ALA A 77 16.51 -17.12 -23.79
C ALA A 77 15.08 -17.20 -23.22
N GLU A 78 14.09 -17.37 -24.11
CA GLU A 78 12.67 -17.56 -23.68
C GLU A 78 12.51 -18.78 -22.78
N GLN A 79 13.10 -19.91 -23.17
CA GLN A 79 13.04 -21.14 -22.39
C GLN A 79 13.76 -20.98 -21.04
N LEU A 80 14.96 -20.39 -21.03
CA LEU A 80 15.68 -20.12 -19.80
C LEU A 80 14.87 -19.26 -18.82
N LEU A 81 14.26 -18.20 -19.31
CA LEU A 81 13.46 -17.29 -18.46
C LEU A 81 12.21 -17.97 -17.93
N ALA A 82 11.53 -18.79 -18.74
CA ALA A 82 10.37 -19.57 -18.31
C ALA A 82 10.75 -20.61 -17.22
N ASP A 83 11.89 -21.30 -17.40
CA ASP A 83 12.39 -22.28 -16.42
C ASP A 83 12.79 -21.61 -15.09
N LEU A 84 13.41 -20.42 -15.15
CA LEU A 84 13.73 -19.63 -13.95
C LEU A 84 12.47 -19.18 -13.23
N GLU A 85 11.47 -18.69 -13.94
CA GLU A 85 10.19 -18.27 -13.36
C GLU A 85 9.47 -19.43 -12.69
N GLY A 86 9.35 -20.57 -13.37
CA GLY A 86 8.74 -21.77 -12.83
C GLY A 86 9.47 -22.29 -11.57
N SER A 87 10.80 -22.32 -11.61
CA SER A 87 11.64 -22.71 -10.48
C SER A 87 11.50 -21.75 -9.29
N PHE A 88 11.42 -20.45 -9.54
CA PHE A 88 11.21 -19.45 -8.48
C PHE A 88 9.82 -19.59 -7.85
N ARG A 89 8.78 -19.73 -8.66
CA ARG A 89 7.41 -19.96 -8.18
C ARG A 89 7.31 -21.22 -7.30
N ALA A 90 7.94 -22.32 -7.74
CA ALA A 90 7.93 -23.56 -6.97
C ALA A 90 8.63 -23.41 -5.60
N ARG A 91 9.79 -22.72 -5.57
CA ARG A 91 10.51 -22.43 -4.31
C ARG A 91 9.70 -21.54 -3.39
N LEU A 92 9.05 -20.50 -3.94
CA LEU A 92 8.20 -19.59 -3.17
C LEU A 92 7.01 -20.34 -2.55
N ALA A 93 6.33 -21.16 -3.34
CA ALA A 93 5.21 -21.99 -2.87
C ALA A 93 5.63 -23.00 -1.79
N GLY A 94 6.83 -23.57 -1.89
CA GLY A 94 7.43 -24.42 -0.85
C GLY A 94 7.65 -23.64 0.46
N ALA A 95 8.34 -22.51 0.36
CA ALA A 95 8.61 -21.65 1.52
C ALA A 95 7.32 -21.16 2.20
N GLN A 96 6.30 -20.79 1.41
CA GLN A 96 5.00 -20.37 1.96
C GLN A 96 4.33 -21.46 2.79
N ARG A 97 4.38 -22.71 2.34
CA ARG A 97 3.81 -23.86 3.10
C ARG A 97 4.56 -24.08 4.40
N GLU A 98 5.89 -24.16 4.35
CA GLU A 98 6.70 -24.41 5.54
C GLU A 98 6.60 -23.26 6.56
N LEU A 99 6.57 -22.00 6.11
CA LEU A 99 6.40 -20.85 7.00
C LEU A 99 4.99 -20.78 7.60
N ALA A 100 3.95 -21.21 6.87
CA ALA A 100 2.60 -21.30 7.42
C ALA A 100 2.54 -22.31 8.59
N ASP A 101 3.21 -23.44 8.49
CA ASP A 101 3.25 -24.45 9.54
C ASP A 101 3.98 -23.93 10.79
N VAL A 102 5.07 -23.17 10.62
CA VAL A 102 5.79 -22.51 11.73
C VAL A 102 4.92 -21.45 12.41
N THR A 103 4.10 -20.73 11.65
CA THR A 103 3.25 -19.65 12.18
C THR A 103 2.04 -20.17 12.96
N GLN A 104 1.65 -21.45 12.77
CA GLN A 104 0.58 -22.10 13.54
C GLN A 104 1.04 -22.60 14.91
N ALA A 105 2.31 -22.51 15.26
CA ALA A 105 2.80 -22.87 16.58
C ALA A 105 2.14 -22.01 17.67
N PRO A 106 1.55 -22.60 18.74
CA PRO A 106 0.91 -21.84 19.79
C PRO A 106 1.96 -21.02 20.55
N GLY A 107 1.95 -19.71 20.37
CA GLY A 107 2.88 -18.79 21.05
C GLY A 107 3.17 -17.48 20.32
N THR A 108 2.86 -17.35 19.05
CA THR A 108 3.09 -16.11 18.28
C THR A 108 1.93 -15.10 18.32
N SER A 109 0.96 -15.33 19.17
CA SER A 109 -0.26 -14.54 19.33
C SER A 109 -0.05 -13.30 20.20
N GLY A 110 0.54 -12.26 19.67
CA GLY A 110 0.64 -11.00 20.43
C GLY A 110 1.29 -9.83 19.69
N TYR A 111 2.05 -10.09 18.67
CA TYR A 111 2.74 -9.02 17.92
C TYR A 111 1.96 -8.67 16.66
N ARG A 112 1.60 -7.38 16.52
CA ARG A 112 1.06 -6.82 15.30
C ARG A 112 2.20 -6.23 14.51
N VAL A 113 2.46 -6.76 13.31
CA VAL A 113 3.49 -6.20 12.42
C VAL A 113 2.83 -5.16 11.53
N LEU A 114 3.06 -3.90 11.86
CA LEU A 114 2.70 -2.77 11.02
C LEU A 114 3.98 -2.22 10.39
N ARG A 115 3.92 -1.92 9.11
CA ARG A 115 5.01 -1.31 8.34
C ARG A 115 4.70 0.16 8.13
N ALA A 116 5.74 0.99 8.09
CA ALA A 116 5.65 2.40 7.76
C ALA A 116 6.49 2.66 6.50
N PHE A 117 5.98 3.50 5.62
CA PHE A 117 6.62 3.92 4.38
C PHE A 117 6.56 5.44 4.30
N THR A 118 7.55 6.05 3.69
CA THR A 118 7.66 7.51 3.55
C THR A 118 7.72 7.97 2.10
N SER A 119 7.90 7.05 1.15
CA SER A 119 7.86 7.35 -0.28
C SER A 119 6.50 7.00 -0.89
N TRP A 120 6.04 7.83 -1.82
CA TRP A 120 4.79 7.56 -2.55
C TRP A 120 4.84 6.22 -3.31
N ALA A 121 5.96 5.92 -3.95
CA ALA A 121 6.11 4.70 -4.73
C ALA A 121 5.89 3.41 -3.89
N GLU A 122 6.44 3.36 -2.66
CA GLU A 122 6.24 2.23 -1.75
C GLU A 122 4.79 2.16 -1.23
N ILE A 123 4.18 3.33 -0.95
CA ILE A 123 2.78 3.41 -0.50
C ILE A 123 1.83 2.94 -1.61
N GLU A 124 2.07 3.37 -2.84
CA GLU A 124 1.28 2.95 -4.00
C GLU A 124 1.42 1.44 -4.24
N GLU A 125 2.65 0.90 -4.21
CA GLU A 125 2.91 -0.54 -4.33
C GLU A 125 2.14 -1.35 -3.28
N GLN A 126 2.17 -0.93 -2.02
CA GLN A 126 1.43 -1.59 -0.95
C GLN A 126 -0.08 -1.45 -1.11
N THR A 127 -0.56 -0.30 -1.57
CA THR A 127 -1.97 -0.05 -1.86
C THR A 127 -2.46 -0.98 -2.98
N VAL A 128 -1.72 -1.05 -4.07
CA VAL A 128 -1.98 -1.96 -5.20
C VAL A 128 -1.97 -3.42 -4.73
N ALA A 129 -0.99 -3.82 -3.92
CA ALA A 129 -0.91 -5.18 -3.39
C ALA A 129 -2.13 -5.56 -2.53
N VAL A 130 -2.66 -4.65 -1.70
CA VAL A 130 -3.89 -4.88 -0.92
C VAL A 130 -5.10 -5.03 -1.84
N ILE A 131 -5.23 -4.19 -2.87
CA ILE A 131 -6.35 -4.26 -3.83
C ILE A 131 -6.30 -5.56 -4.64
N ASP A 132 -5.13 -5.89 -5.20
CA ASP A 132 -4.94 -7.11 -6.00
C ASP A 132 -5.09 -8.39 -5.18
N GLY A 133 -4.71 -8.37 -3.90
CA GLY A 133 -4.88 -9.49 -2.97
C GLY A 133 -6.30 -9.66 -2.42
N SER A 134 -7.18 -8.69 -2.65
CA SER A 134 -8.57 -8.76 -2.15
C SER A 134 -9.44 -9.66 -3.02
N SER A 135 -10.36 -10.37 -2.37
CA SER A 135 -11.23 -11.36 -3.01
C SER A 135 -12.74 -11.06 -2.86
N ARG A 136 -13.12 -10.18 -1.96
CA ARG A 136 -14.54 -9.89 -1.68
C ARG A 136 -14.88 -8.41 -1.72
N HIS A 137 -14.14 -7.58 -1.00
CA HIS A 137 -14.49 -6.18 -0.85
C HIS A 137 -13.26 -5.30 -0.61
N VAL A 138 -13.21 -4.17 -1.32
CA VAL A 138 -12.21 -3.13 -1.14
C VAL A 138 -12.91 -1.80 -0.83
N TYR A 139 -12.47 -1.13 0.24
CA TYR A 139 -12.84 0.24 0.55
C TYR A 139 -11.65 1.15 0.28
N VAL A 140 -11.87 2.24 -0.44
CA VAL A 140 -10.82 3.20 -0.80
C VAL A 140 -11.29 4.62 -0.53
N SER A 141 -10.43 5.42 0.10
CA SER A 141 -10.51 6.87 0.09
C SER A 141 -9.20 7.42 -0.44
N VAL A 142 -9.26 8.20 -1.53
CA VAL A 142 -8.05 8.60 -2.26
C VAL A 142 -8.07 10.07 -2.64
N ASN A 143 -6.99 10.77 -2.25
CA ASN A 143 -6.64 12.12 -2.63
C ASN A 143 -5.11 12.18 -2.84
N CYS A 144 -4.65 11.77 -3.99
CA CYS A 144 -3.23 11.74 -4.33
C CYS A 144 -2.98 12.32 -5.73
N PRO A 145 -1.76 12.79 -6.02
CA PRO A 145 -1.46 13.47 -7.28
C PRO A 145 -1.43 12.54 -8.50
N ASP A 146 -1.17 11.25 -8.28
CA ASP A 146 -1.02 10.25 -9.34
C ASP A 146 -1.72 8.94 -8.91
N PRO A 147 -3.02 8.78 -9.21
CA PRO A 147 -3.79 7.60 -8.84
C PRO A 147 -3.79 6.49 -9.91
N GLU A 148 -3.01 6.57 -10.98
CA GLU A 148 -3.11 5.67 -12.15
C GLU A 148 -2.89 4.21 -11.77
N GLY A 149 -1.88 3.92 -10.94
CA GLY A 149 -1.61 2.57 -10.45
C GLY A 149 -2.76 2.00 -9.61
N ILE A 150 -3.32 2.84 -8.74
CA ILE A 150 -4.49 2.49 -7.91
C ILE A 150 -5.73 2.25 -8.78
N ALA A 151 -5.98 3.13 -9.75
CA ALA A 151 -7.10 3.00 -10.68
C ALA A 151 -7.02 1.70 -11.48
N ALA A 152 -5.84 1.37 -12.00
CA ALA A 152 -5.61 0.11 -12.72
C ALA A 152 -5.82 -1.12 -11.83
N ALA A 153 -5.39 -1.08 -10.56
CA ALA A 153 -5.63 -2.17 -9.61
C ALA A 153 -7.12 -2.33 -9.28
N LEU A 154 -7.86 -1.24 -9.10
CA LEU A 154 -9.30 -1.25 -8.88
C LEU A 154 -10.06 -1.84 -10.08
N ALA A 155 -9.68 -1.48 -11.31
CA ALA A 155 -10.26 -2.06 -12.52
C ALA A 155 -10.02 -3.59 -12.57
N ARG A 156 -8.82 -4.06 -12.27
CA ARG A 156 -8.54 -5.51 -12.16
C ARG A 156 -9.34 -6.20 -11.06
N ALA A 157 -9.54 -5.53 -9.92
CA ALA A 157 -10.36 -6.07 -8.83
C ALA A 157 -11.82 -6.18 -9.25
N ASP A 158 -12.37 -5.15 -9.93
CA ASP A 158 -13.72 -5.15 -10.49
C ASP A 158 -13.90 -6.25 -11.54
N ASP A 159 -12.92 -6.49 -12.42
CA ASP A 159 -12.92 -7.60 -13.39
C ASP A 159 -12.98 -8.99 -12.72
N ARG A 160 -12.42 -9.13 -11.51
CA ARG A 160 -12.52 -10.33 -10.69
C ARG A 160 -13.84 -10.45 -9.93
N GLY A 161 -14.74 -9.47 -10.01
CA GLY A 161 -16.00 -9.42 -9.27
C GLY A 161 -15.86 -8.97 -7.81
N VAL A 162 -14.75 -8.34 -7.45
CA VAL A 162 -14.55 -7.75 -6.12
C VAL A 162 -15.38 -6.48 -6.01
N VAL A 163 -16.15 -6.34 -4.93
CA VAL A 163 -16.93 -5.12 -4.68
C VAL A 163 -16.00 -4.00 -4.23
N CYS A 164 -15.96 -2.89 -4.96
CA CYS A 164 -15.09 -1.75 -4.65
C CYS A 164 -15.94 -0.52 -4.32
N ASP A 165 -15.82 -0.02 -3.08
CA ASP A 165 -16.40 1.26 -2.66
C ASP A 165 -15.29 2.32 -2.65
N VAL A 166 -15.32 3.25 -3.61
CA VAL A 166 -14.28 4.25 -3.83
C VAL A 166 -14.79 5.66 -3.57
N LEU A 167 -14.20 6.34 -2.61
CA LEU A 167 -14.36 7.78 -2.37
C LEU A 167 -13.13 8.49 -2.94
N HIS A 168 -13.34 9.33 -3.93
CA HIS A 168 -12.26 10.09 -4.56
C HIS A 168 -12.44 11.59 -4.34
N PHE A 169 -11.33 12.30 -4.34
CA PHE A 169 -11.28 13.75 -4.27
C PHE A 169 -10.81 14.27 -5.63
N GLY A 170 -11.70 14.91 -6.38
CA GLY A 170 -11.46 15.35 -7.75
C GLY A 170 -12.22 14.54 -8.78
N GLU A 171 -11.64 14.42 -9.97
CA GLU A 171 -12.24 13.63 -11.05
C GLU A 171 -12.29 12.14 -10.70
N PRO A 172 -13.30 11.40 -11.19
CA PRO A 172 -13.37 9.96 -10.98
C PRO A 172 -12.12 9.25 -11.50
N ILE A 173 -11.51 8.40 -10.66
CA ILE A 173 -10.31 7.67 -11.04
C ILE A 173 -10.60 6.35 -11.76
N VAL A 174 -11.82 5.81 -11.62
CA VAL A 174 -12.23 4.53 -12.20
C VAL A 174 -13.75 4.44 -12.29
N GLU A 175 -14.25 3.77 -13.32
CA GLU A 175 -15.64 3.32 -13.43
C GLU A 175 -15.73 1.84 -13.01
N LEU A 176 -16.70 1.52 -12.14
CA LEU A 176 -16.83 0.20 -11.54
C LEU A 176 -18.18 -0.42 -11.88
N ARG A 177 -18.18 -1.73 -12.18
CA ARG A 177 -19.40 -2.54 -12.38
C ARG A 177 -19.87 -3.17 -11.07
N HIS A 178 -18.93 -3.45 -10.14
CA HIS A 178 -19.17 -4.10 -8.87
C HIS A 178 -18.76 -3.18 -7.72
N GLY A 179 -19.66 -2.27 -7.31
CA GLY A 179 -19.38 -1.32 -6.24
C GLY A 179 -19.86 0.08 -6.55
N ARG A 180 -19.21 1.07 -5.97
CA ARG A 180 -19.58 2.48 -6.08
C ARG A 180 -18.37 3.37 -6.14
N THR A 181 -18.47 4.41 -6.96
CA THR A 181 -17.52 5.52 -6.95
C THR A 181 -18.29 6.80 -6.59
N ILE A 182 -17.85 7.50 -5.54
CA ILE A 182 -18.45 8.76 -5.10
C ILE A 182 -17.36 9.83 -5.05
N GLY A 183 -17.61 10.96 -5.70
CA GLY A 183 -16.77 12.16 -5.59
C GLY A 183 -17.03 12.90 -4.30
N HIS A 184 -15.98 13.29 -3.60
CA HIS A 184 -16.10 14.13 -2.42
C HIS A 184 -16.09 15.62 -2.80
N ASP A 185 -17.20 16.31 -2.57
CA ASP A 185 -17.39 17.72 -2.96
C ASP A 185 -16.56 18.74 -2.18
N SER A 186 -15.87 18.29 -1.13
CA SER A 186 -15.04 19.19 -0.31
C SER A 186 -13.91 19.88 -1.08
N ILE A 187 -13.52 19.36 -2.24
CA ILE A 187 -12.55 20.01 -3.15
C ILE A 187 -13.01 21.43 -3.54
N ARG A 188 -14.32 21.65 -3.67
CA ARG A 188 -14.91 22.94 -4.01
C ARG A 188 -15.26 23.78 -2.77
N GLY A 189 -15.14 23.23 -1.56
CA GLY A 189 -15.62 23.82 -0.30
C GLY A 189 -14.53 24.28 0.67
N VAL A 190 -14.99 24.96 1.73
CA VAL A 190 -14.13 25.49 2.83
C VAL A 190 -13.48 24.38 3.65
N VAL A 191 -14.14 23.22 3.74
CA VAL A 191 -13.63 22.06 4.51
C VAL A 191 -12.31 21.55 3.93
N TYR A 192 -12.24 21.42 2.61
CA TYR A 192 -11.02 20.97 1.93
C TYR A 192 -9.83 21.93 2.12
N ARG A 193 -10.08 23.24 2.07
CA ARG A 193 -9.01 24.24 2.26
C ARG A 193 -8.37 24.19 3.65
N ARG A 194 -9.02 23.60 4.63
CA ARG A 194 -8.48 23.38 5.99
C ARG A 194 -7.76 22.03 6.16
N HIS A 195 -8.05 21.06 5.30
CA HIS A 195 -7.47 19.73 5.31
C HIS A 195 -6.73 19.46 3.98
N GLN A 196 -5.79 20.33 3.62
CA GLN A 196 -4.98 20.20 2.39
C GLN A 196 -4.03 18.98 2.44
N ALA A 197 -4.42 17.93 3.14
CA ALA A 197 -3.64 16.71 3.22
C ALA A 197 -3.98 15.78 2.06
N ARG A 198 -2.95 15.40 1.31
CA ARG A 198 -3.01 14.26 0.42
C ARG A 198 -3.16 13.01 1.25
N HIS A 199 -3.98 12.07 0.84
CA HIS A 199 -4.14 10.82 1.57
C HIS A 199 -4.50 9.66 0.65
N VAL A 200 -4.20 8.46 1.11
CA VAL A 200 -4.77 7.22 0.63
C VAL A 200 -5.11 6.33 1.83
N ALA A 201 -6.32 5.82 1.86
CA ALA A 201 -6.75 4.83 2.84
C ALA A 201 -7.42 3.68 2.08
N VAL A 202 -6.90 2.47 2.24
CA VAL A 202 -7.41 1.26 1.58
C VAL A 202 -7.60 0.17 2.61
N VAL A 203 -8.73 -0.53 2.50
CA VAL A 203 -9.03 -1.70 3.33
C VAL A 203 -9.49 -2.85 2.45
N GLY A 204 -8.70 -3.93 2.40
CA GLY A 204 -9.01 -5.16 1.69
C GLY A 204 -9.58 -6.22 2.62
N ASP A 205 -10.71 -6.82 2.25
CA ASP A 205 -11.38 -7.94 2.93
C ASP A 205 -11.55 -7.76 4.46
N SER A 206 -11.59 -6.50 4.93
CA SER A 206 -11.68 -6.12 6.35
C SER A 206 -10.52 -6.64 7.23
N ALA A 207 -9.36 -6.84 6.66
CA ALA A 207 -8.17 -7.35 7.34
C ALA A 207 -6.88 -6.61 6.95
N ASP A 208 -6.65 -6.41 5.67
CA ASP A 208 -5.47 -5.75 5.15
C ASP A 208 -5.74 -4.24 5.01
N VAL A 209 -4.78 -3.41 5.41
CA VAL A 209 -4.97 -1.95 5.45
C VAL A 209 -3.70 -1.23 5.03
N VAL A 210 -3.88 -0.17 4.25
CA VAL A 210 -2.90 0.91 4.05
C VAL A 210 -3.59 2.21 4.43
N TRP A 211 -2.92 3.03 5.24
CA TRP A 211 -3.33 4.39 5.53
C TRP A 211 -2.12 5.30 5.43
N ALA A 212 -2.19 6.27 4.55
CA ALA A 212 -1.12 7.23 4.34
C ALA A 212 -1.66 8.65 4.23
N VAL A 213 -0.92 9.60 4.75
CA VAL A 213 -1.22 11.03 4.70
C VAL A 213 0.05 11.82 4.45
N ALA A 214 -0.07 12.93 3.72
CA ALA A 214 0.98 13.94 3.59
C ALA A 214 0.33 15.33 3.61
N GLU A 215 0.78 16.19 4.51
CA GLU A 215 0.46 17.60 4.49
C GLU A 215 1.21 18.28 3.33
N ASP A 216 0.75 19.46 2.90
CA ASP A 216 1.40 20.20 1.82
C ASP A 216 2.86 20.48 2.14
N GLY A 217 3.76 20.01 1.26
CA GLY A 217 5.21 20.18 1.39
C GLY A 217 5.89 19.23 2.40
N ALA A 218 5.14 18.33 3.05
CA ALA A 218 5.68 17.33 3.98
C ALA A 218 5.83 15.95 3.33
N ASP A 219 6.69 15.14 3.93
CA ASP A 219 6.85 13.74 3.56
C ASP A 219 5.60 12.93 3.91
N TRP A 220 5.40 11.84 3.18
CA TRP A 220 4.35 10.89 3.47
C TRP A 220 4.58 10.19 4.80
N GLN A 221 3.52 10.03 5.56
CA GLN A 221 3.46 9.18 6.74
C GLN A 221 2.44 8.08 6.49
N SER A 222 2.83 6.83 6.72
CA SER A 222 1.94 5.72 6.44
C SER A 222 2.01 4.64 7.50
N VAL A 223 0.95 3.83 7.53
CA VAL A 223 0.89 2.56 8.22
C VAL A 223 0.22 1.53 7.32
N ALA A 224 0.84 0.36 7.20
CA ALA A 224 0.28 -0.75 6.41
C ALA A 224 0.47 -2.08 7.13
N GLY A 225 -0.46 -2.99 6.95
CA GLY A 225 -0.36 -4.35 7.47
C GLY A 225 -1.69 -5.08 7.56
N ARG A 226 -1.62 -6.31 8.09
CA ARG A 226 -2.81 -7.11 8.34
C ARG A 226 -3.23 -6.98 9.79
N ASP A 227 -4.19 -6.10 10.06
CA ASP A 227 -4.70 -5.82 11.40
C ASP A 227 -6.21 -5.52 11.37
N ARG A 228 -7.00 -6.37 12.03
CA ARG A 228 -8.47 -6.23 12.03
C ARG A 228 -8.97 -4.98 12.75
N LEU A 229 -8.26 -4.51 13.78
CA LEU A 229 -8.67 -3.31 14.50
C LEU A 229 -8.42 -2.07 13.65
N LEU A 230 -7.21 -1.95 13.08
CA LEU A 230 -6.88 -0.85 12.19
C LEU A 230 -7.78 -0.86 10.94
N ALA A 231 -8.02 -2.03 10.35
CA ALA A 231 -8.95 -2.19 9.22
C ALA A 231 -10.39 -1.78 9.59
N ALA A 232 -10.86 -2.11 10.81
CA ALA A 232 -12.18 -1.70 11.27
C ALA A 232 -12.29 -0.18 11.45
N LEU A 233 -11.26 0.46 12.01
CA LEU A 233 -11.19 1.91 12.15
C LEU A 233 -11.14 2.61 10.79
N ALA A 234 -10.24 2.17 9.89
CA ALA A 234 -10.12 2.73 8.56
C ALA A 234 -11.40 2.56 7.73
N LYS A 235 -12.00 1.37 7.76
CA LYS A 235 -13.28 1.11 7.10
C LYS A 235 -14.39 1.97 7.69
N GLY A 236 -14.43 2.13 9.02
CA GLY A 236 -15.40 2.98 9.70
C GLY A 236 -15.29 4.43 9.22
N TYR A 237 -14.08 4.97 9.15
CA TYR A 237 -13.80 6.31 8.65
C TYR A 237 -14.27 6.48 7.19
N ILE A 238 -13.82 5.61 6.28
CA ILE A 238 -14.19 5.68 4.86
C ILE A 238 -15.72 5.61 4.69
N ARG A 239 -16.39 4.68 5.38
CA ARG A 239 -17.85 4.55 5.31
C ARG A 239 -18.57 5.76 5.86
N HIS A 240 -18.05 6.40 6.91
CA HIS A 240 -18.64 7.61 7.46
C HIS A 240 -18.61 8.75 6.43
N ASP A 241 -17.50 8.93 5.75
CA ASP A 241 -17.37 9.94 4.70
C ASP A 241 -18.31 9.63 3.51
N PHE A 242 -18.46 8.34 3.13
CA PHE A 242 -19.47 7.93 2.16
C PHE A 242 -20.88 8.37 2.56
N TYR A 243 -21.27 8.14 3.82
CA TYR A 243 -22.62 8.52 4.29
C TYR A 243 -22.81 10.04 4.29
N VAL A 244 -21.82 10.79 4.74
CA VAL A 244 -21.87 12.25 4.76
C VAL A 244 -22.00 12.79 3.32
N GLN A 245 -21.19 12.27 2.40
CA GLN A 245 -21.24 12.71 1.01
C GLN A 245 -22.56 12.31 0.32
N GLN A 246 -23.10 11.14 0.61
CA GLN A 246 -24.38 10.71 0.08
C GLN A 246 -25.54 11.59 0.58
N ILE A 247 -25.54 11.92 1.87
CA ILE A 247 -26.52 12.85 2.48
C ILE A 247 -26.39 14.23 1.82
N TRP A 248 -25.17 14.71 1.62
CA TRP A 248 -24.92 15.97 0.93
C TRP A 248 -25.49 15.99 -0.49
N ASN A 249 -25.25 14.94 -1.25
CA ASN A 249 -25.72 14.81 -2.64
C ASN A 249 -27.26 14.75 -2.73
N GLU A 250 -27.93 14.20 -1.70
CA GLU A 250 -29.38 14.04 -1.67
C GLU A 250 -30.09 15.31 -1.17
N PHE A 251 -29.49 16.05 -0.22
CA PHE A 251 -30.13 17.20 0.44
C PHE A 251 -29.26 18.48 0.40
N PRO A 252 -28.69 18.89 -0.76
CA PRO A 252 -27.73 20.00 -0.79
C PRO A 252 -28.34 21.33 -0.36
N ASP A 253 -29.62 21.61 -0.75
CA ASP A 253 -30.29 22.88 -0.45
C ASP A 253 -30.60 23.00 1.06
N VAL A 254 -31.11 21.95 1.66
CA VAL A 254 -31.43 21.88 3.10
C VAL A 254 -30.19 22.06 3.96
N LEU A 255 -29.09 21.39 3.56
CA LEU A 255 -27.82 21.47 4.29
C LEU A 255 -27.17 22.85 4.12
N THR A 256 -27.27 23.44 2.93
CA THR A 256 -26.76 24.78 2.65
C THR A 256 -27.57 25.85 3.41
N GLU A 257 -28.89 25.74 3.46
CA GLU A 257 -29.75 26.64 4.24
C GLU A 257 -29.40 26.56 5.73
N ARG A 258 -29.18 25.35 6.26
CA ARG A 258 -28.94 25.13 7.70
C ARG A 258 -27.53 25.51 8.15
N TRP A 259 -26.49 25.20 7.34
CA TRP A 259 -25.09 25.34 7.74
C TRP A 259 -24.25 26.19 6.79
N GLY A 260 -24.87 26.86 5.83
CA GLY A 260 -24.18 27.68 4.84
C GLY A 260 -23.52 26.85 3.71
N PRO A 261 -23.03 27.52 2.67
CA PRO A 261 -22.37 26.87 1.54
C PRO A 261 -21.23 25.94 2.00
N GLY A 262 -21.24 24.67 1.54
CA GLY A 262 -20.24 23.67 1.94
C GLY A 262 -20.24 23.36 3.44
N MET A 263 -21.35 23.54 4.15
CA MET A 263 -21.50 23.31 5.60
C MET A 263 -20.48 24.09 6.45
N GLN A 264 -20.09 25.29 6.06
CA GLN A 264 -19.06 26.10 6.73
C GLN A 264 -19.34 26.36 8.21
N GLN A 265 -20.61 26.56 8.56
CA GLN A 265 -21.01 26.84 9.96
C GLN A 265 -20.78 25.61 10.83
N LEU A 266 -21.08 24.39 10.36
CA LEU A 266 -20.82 23.16 11.09
C LEU A 266 -19.35 23.00 11.43
N VAL A 267 -18.45 23.27 10.45
CA VAL A 267 -17.00 23.21 10.67
C VAL A 267 -16.53 24.27 11.66
N THR A 268 -17.11 25.47 11.60
CA THR A 268 -16.77 26.57 12.52
C THR A 268 -17.22 26.26 13.94
N GLU A 269 -18.43 25.71 14.12
CA GLU A 269 -18.95 25.29 15.42
C GLU A 269 -18.09 24.18 16.05
N MET A 270 -17.67 23.18 15.28
CA MET A 270 -16.78 22.13 15.78
C MET A 270 -15.37 22.62 16.13
N SER A 271 -14.92 23.70 15.52
CA SER A 271 -13.60 24.29 15.77
C SER A 271 -13.63 25.35 16.90
N ALA A 272 -14.80 25.79 17.30
CA ALA A 272 -14.95 26.74 18.41
C ALA A 272 -14.79 26.00 19.75
N PRO A 273 -14.11 26.61 20.75
CA PRO A 273 -14.09 26.04 22.09
C PRO A 273 -15.54 25.97 22.63
N PRO A 274 -15.93 24.88 23.31
CA PRO A 274 -17.27 24.74 23.84
C PRO A 274 -17.64 25.99 24.69
N ALA A 275 -18.83 26.55 24.43
CA ALA A 275 -19.31 27.70 25.21
C ALA A 275 -19.28 27.33 26.70
N ARG A 276 -18.56 28.10 27.49
CA ARG A 276 -18.56 27.90 28.95
C ARG A 276 -20.02 27.93 29.42
N PRO A 277 -20.49 26.88 30.15
CA PRO A 277 -21.83 26.91 30.72
C PRO A 277 -21.99 28.19 31.56
N ALA A 278 -23.06 28.93 31.29
CA ALA A 278 -23.34 30.16 32.01
C ALA A 278 -23.32 29.84 33.51
N ARG A 279 -22.46 30.51 34.24
CA ARG A 279 -22.37 30.39 35.71
C ARG A 279 -23.77 30.70 36.26
N PRO A 280 -24.43 29.81 37.01
CA PRO A 280 -25.74 30.14 37.59
C PRO A 280 -25.59 31.42 38.37
N ALA A 281 -26.49 32.39 38.09
CA ALA A 281 -26.54 33.66 38.82
C ALA A 281 -26.60 33.36 40.33
N ARG A 282 -25.60 33.84 41.06
CA ARG A 282 -25.65 33.76 42.53
C ARG A 282 -26.88 34.53 43.00
N THR A 283 -27.96 33.82 43.27
CA THR A 283 -29.12 34.37 43.97
C THR A 283 -28.64 34.95 45.30
N GLY A 284 -28.82 36.23 45.45
CA GLY A 284 -28.34 37.00 46.58
C GLY A 284 -28.77 36.40 47.90
N SER A 285 -27.78 36.18 48.75
CA SER A 285 -27.96 35.84 50.16
C SER A 285 -28.74 36.97 50.83
N ALA A 286 -30.02 36.70 51.21
CA ALA A 286 -30.80 37.58 52.05
C ALA A 286 -30.05 37.79 53.39
N ARG A 287 -29.68 39.04 53.64
CA ARG A 287 -29.18 39.49 54.97
C ARG A 287 -30.22 39.23 56.02
N ARG A 288 -30.06 38.22 56.88
CA ARG A 288 -30.77 38.09 58.16
C ARG A 288 -30.20 39.13 59.12
N THR A 289 -30.95 40.19 59.33
CA THR A 289 -30.77 41.14 60.42
C THR A 289 -31.04 40.42 61.75
N ALA A 290 -29.98 40.14 62.51
CA ALA A 290 -30.10 39.65 63.88
C ALA A 290 -30.41 40.82 64.83
N THR A 291 -31.64 40.87 65.32
CA THR A 291 -32.04 41.76 66.35
C THR A 291 -31.46 41.28 67.72
N ARG A 292 -30.54 42.08 68.28
CA ARG A 292 -29.99 41.88 69.61
C ARG A 292 -31.02 42.24 70.65
N GLY A 293 -31.67 41.25 71.26
CA GLY A 293 -32.42 41.43 72.50
C GLY A 293 -31.44 41.47 73.67
N ARG A 294 -31.46 42.63 74.36
CA ARG A 294 -30.74 42.90 75.59
C ARG A 294 -31.65 42.40 76.75
N GLN A 295 -31.26 41.42 77.53
CA GLN A 295 -31.85 41.19 78.86
C GLN A 295 -30.74 41.27 79.88
N ARG A 296 -30.99 42.23 80.78
CA ARG A 296 -30.32 42.46 82.07
C ARG A 296 -31.00 41.61 83.18
N GLY A 297 -30.27 41.23 84.14
CA GLY A 297 -30.76 40.96 85.48
C GLY A 297 -30.19 39.69 86.07
N ARG A 298 -29.32 39.80 86.89
CA ARG A 298 -29.32 39.92 88.41
C ARG A 298 -29.20 38.57 89.10
N SER A 299 -28.09 38.49 89.83
CA SER A 299 -27.98 38.03 91.23
C SER A 299 -28.19 36.53 91.52
N ALA A 300 -27.23 35.77 91.94
CA ALA A 300 -26.73 35.58 93.31
C ALA A 300 -25.48 34.74 93.25
#